data_b8a34e1cc398307b22438b47a848d746
#
_entry.id   b8a34e1cc398307b22438b47a848d746
#
_cell.length_a   1.000
_cell.length_b   1.000
_cell.length_c   1.000
_cell.angle_alpha   90.00
_cell.angle_beta   90.00
_cell.angle_gamma   90.00
#
_symmetry.space_group_name_H-M   'P 1'
#
loop_
_entity.id
_entity.type
_entity.pdbx_description
1 polymer ?
#
loop_
_entity_poly.entity_id
_entity_poly.type
_entity_poly.pdbx_seq_one_letter_code
_entity_poly.pdbx_strand_id
1 'polypeptide(L)'
;HPIVKYSEKAVHRSIRSAPAWCPVREPALHIISIHKKEGKNIMENKTVTMAHGAGGKQTSELIDQVFKAHFVNNDLTADDAAVLVPPAGRMAVSTDGFIVSPAFFPGGNIGKLSICGTVNDLACMGAKPLYLTCAFVIEEGFPMDKLEEIAAAMEKTAKEAGVHIVSGDTKVAGKGQVDGIFITTTGMGEIEEGVTVGGELAKPGDAII
;
A
#
# COMPACT_ATOMS: atom_id res chain seq x y z
N HIS A 1 -20.81 2.66 19.55
CA HIS A 1 -19.71 3.66 19.48
C HIS A 1 -20.22 4.88 18.72
N PRO A 2 -19.98 6.10 19.20
CA PRO A 2 -20.56 7.30 18.61
C PRO A 2 -19.86 7.67 17.30
N ILE A 3 -20.67 7.92 16.29
CA ILE A 3 -20.25 8.48 15.01
C ILE A 3 -19.81 9.93 15.25
N VAL A 4 -18.56 10.24 14.98
CA VAL A 4 -18.05 11.62 15.01
C VAL A 4 -18.61 12.35 13.80
N LYS A 5 -19.57 13.25 14.03
CA LYS A 5 -20.05 14.20 13.01
C LYS A 5 -19.05 15.35 12.90
N TYR A 6 -18.32 15.42 11.80
CA TYR A 6 -17.57 16.62 11.46
C TYR A 6 -18.56 17.73 11.07
N SER A 7 -18.42 18.90 11.68
CA SER A 7 -19.27 20.04 11.36
C SER A 7 -18.74 20.74 10.11
N GLU A 8 -19.64 21.17 9.22
CA GLU A 8 -19.31 21.92 7.98
C GLU A 8 -18.39 23.15 8.19
N LYS A 9 -18.30 23.66 9.41
CA LYS A 9 -17.42 24.79 9.75
C LYS A 9 -15.92 24.41 9.77
N ALA A 10 -15.57 23.14 9.94
CA ALA A 10 -14.18 22.69 9.96
C ALA A 10 -13.61 22.61 8.52
N VAL A 11 -14.42 22.17 7.56
CA VAL A 11 -14.04 22.07 6.15
C VAL A 11 -13.74 23.44 5.54
N HIS A 12 -14.55 24.44 5.85
CA HIS A 12 -14.36 25.82 5.34
C HIS A 12 -13.10 26.54 5.89
N ARG A 13 -12.56 26.10 7.02
CA ARG A 13 -11.32 26.70 7.57
C ARG A 13 -10.06 26.14 6.95
N SER A 14 -10.08 24.88 6.51
CA SER A 14 -8.93 24.22 5.87
C SER A 14 -8.65 24.77 4.46
N ILE A 15 -9.70 25.15 3.70
CA ILE A 15 -9.58 25.66 2.32
C ILE A 15 -8.94 27.05 2.26
N ARG A 16 -8.98 27.85 3.32
CA ARG A 16 -8.42 29.22 3.33
C ARG A 16 -6.91 29.31 3.53
N SER A 17 -6.24 28.21 3.84
CA SER A 17 -4.80 28.17 4.10
C SER A 17 -3.97 27.46 3.00
N ALA A 18 -4.60 27.05 1.91
CA ALA A 18 -3.89 26.43 0.80
C ALA A 18 -3.04 27.47 0.04
N PRO A 19 -1.79 27.16 -0.31
CA PRO A 19 -0.94 28.08 -1.05
C PRO A 19 -1.49 28.33 -2.46
N ALA A 20 -1.25 29.54 -2.99
CA ALA A 20 -1.85 30.06 -4.22
C ALA A 20 -1.52 29.30 -5.52
N TRP A 21 -0.64 28.30 -5.47
CA TRP A 21 -0.25 27.45 -6.60
C TRP A 21 -1.04 26.13 -6.68
N CYS A 22 -1.88 25.83 -5.70
CA CYS A 22 -2.67 24.59 -5.68
C CYS A 22 -4.05 24.83 -6.30
N PRO A 23 -4.38 24.28 -7.47
CA PRO A 23 -5.72 24.37 -8.05
C PRO A 23 -6.67 23.42 -7.30
N VAL A 24 -7.25 23.88 -6.20
CA VAL A 24 -8.26 23.11 -5.46
C VAL A 24 -9.54 23.07 -6.32
N ARG A 25 -9.83 21.91 -6.91
CA ARG A 25 -11.18 21.60 -7.43
C ARG A 25 -12.05 21.14 -6.26
N GLU A 26 -13.29 21.64 -6.20
CA GLU A 26 -14.24 21.25 -5.17
C GLU A 26 -14.39 19.73 -5.09
N PRO A 27 -14.30 19.11 -3.89
CA PRO A 27 -14.50 17.68 -3.75
C PRO A 27 -15.99 17.34 -3.93
N ALA A 28 -16.28 16.47 -4.87
CA ALA A 28 -17.59 15.84 -4.97
C ALA A 28 -17.75 14.87 -3.78
N LEU A 29 -18.57 15.26 -2.80
CA LEU A 29 -18.95 14.40 -1.67
C LEU A 29 -19.75 13.19 -2.18
N HIS A 30 -19.10 12.06 -2.39
CA HIS A 30 -19.76 10.77 -2.58
C HIS A 30 -19.84 10.05 -1.23
N ILE A 31 -21.06 10.04 -0.67
CA ILE A 31 -21.38 9.18 0.48
C ILE A 31 -21.46 7.75 -0.03
N ILE A 32 -20.44 6.93 0.28
CA ILE A 32 -20.44 5.51 -0.06
C ILE A 32 -21.13 4.75 1.07
N SER A 33 -22.34 4.26 0.79
CA SER A 33 -23.04 3.30 1.63
C SER A 33 -22.41 1.91 1.43
N ILE A 34 -21.73 1.40 2.44
CA ILE A 34 -21.13 0.06 2.39
C ILE A 34 -22.23 -0.98 2.65
N HIS A 35 -22.78 -1.54 1.57
CA HIS A 35 -23.59 -2.75 1.62
C HIS A 35 -22.67 -3.96 1.45
N LYS A 36 -22.47 -4.70 2.53
CA LYS A 36 -21.84 -6.02 2.49
C LYS A 36 -22.77 -6.98 1.76
N LYS A 37 -22.55 -7.16 0.46
CA LYS A 37 -23.20 -8.24 -0.30
C LYS A 37 -22.35 -9.50 -0.16
N GLU A 38 -22.94 -10.55 0.37
CA GLU A 38 -22.49 -11.93 0.18
C GLU A 38 -22.49 -12.23 -1.32
N GLY A 39 -21.33 -12.13 -1.96
CA GLY A 39 -21.13 -12.35 -3.38
C GLY A 39 -20.28 -13.59 -3.58
N LYS A 40 -20.88 -14.65 -4.14
CA LYS A 40 -20.20 -15.73 -4.85
C LYS A 40 -19.11 -15.15 -5.77
N ASN A 41 -17.97 -15.83 -5.83
CA ASN A 41 -16.79 -15.60 -6.65
C ASN A 41 -17.12 -15.05 -8.05
N ILE A 42 -17.25 -13.71 -8.17
CA ILE A 42 -17.56 -13.03 -9.44
C ILE A 42 -16.28 -12.82 -10.27
N MET A 43 -15.11 -13.14 -9.72
CA MET A 43 -13.80 -12.89 -10.30
C MET A 43 -13.27 -14.02 -11.19
N GLU A 44 -13.89 -15.21 -11.17
CA GLU A 44 -13.48 -16.32 -12.03
C GLU A 44 -13.58 -15.92 -13.52
N ASN A 45 -12.45 -16.08 -14.24
CA ASN A 45 -12.28 -15.74 -15.67
C ASN A 45 -12.19 -14.25 -16.04
N LYS A 46 -12.03 -13.34 -15.09
CA LYS A 46 -11.73 -11.94 -15.40
C LYS A 46 -10.23 -11.70 -15.42
N THR A 47 -9.78 -10.81 -16.28
CA THR A 47 -8.37 -10.40 -16.38
C THR A 47 -8.24 -8.89 -16.28
N VAL A 48 -7.06 -8.43 -15.85
CA VAL A 48 -6.70 -7.02 -15.87
C VAL A 48 -6.60 -6.54 -17.32
N THR A 49 -7.15 -5.37 -17.63
CA THR A 49 -7.09 -4.72 -18.94
C THR A 49 -6.48 -3.34 -18.80
N MET A 50 -6.04 -2.73 -19.91
CA MET A 50 -5.53 -1.37 -19.94
C MET A 50 -6.45 -0.34 -19.28
N ALA A 51 -7.77 -0.54 -19.36
CA ALA A 51 -8.76 0.36 -18.75
C ALA A 51 -8.71 0.37 -17.21
N HIS A 52 -8.19 -0.68 -16.56
CA HIS A 52 -7.97 -0.72 -15.12
C HIS A 52 -6.81 0.18 -14.66
N GLY A 53 -5.92 0.60 -15.58
CA GLY A 53 -4.82 1.54 -15.32
C GLY A 53 -5.03 2.96 -15.85
N ALA A 54 -6.16 3.24 -16.51
CA ALA A 54 -6.39 4.50 -17.23
C ALA A 54 -7.01 5.64 -16.38
N GLY A 55 -7.24 5.42 -15.08
CA GLY A 55 -7.79 6.43 -14.16
C GLY A 55 -9.32 6.62 -14.26
N GLY A 56 -10.04 5.71 -14.95
CA GLY A 56 -11.49 5.77 -15.12
C GLY A 56 -12.25 4.86 -14.16
N LYS A 57 -13.53 4.59 -14.50
CA LYS A 57 -14.42 3.76 -13.68
C LYS A 57 -13.83 2.38 -13.34
N GLN A 58 -13.22 1.70 -14.32
CA GLN A 58 -12.63 0.37 -14.10
C GLN A 58 -11.43 0.43 -13.14
N THR A 59 -10.64 1.50 -13.17
CA THR A 59 -9.56 1.72 -12.17
C THR A 59 -10.15 1.85 -10.78
N SER A 60 -11.19 2.66 -10.60
CA SER A 60 -11.85 2.83 -9.31
C SER A 60 -12.46 1.52 -8.80
N GLU A 61 -13.11 0.76 -9.68
CA GLU A 61 -13.67 -0.56 -9.34
C GLU A 61 -12.58 -1.55 -8.91
N LEU A 62 -11.45 -1.59 -9.59
CA LEU A 62 -10.30 -2.41 -9.21
C LEU A 62 -9.77 -2.02 -7.84
N ILE A 63 -9.55 -0.72 -7.61
CA ILE A 63 -9.04 -0.20 -6.34
C ILE A 63 -10.00 -0.56 -5.20
N ASP A 64 -11.30 -0.35 -5.38
CA ASP A 64 -12.29 -0.58 -4.33
C ASP A 64 -12.51 -2.07 -4.06
N GLN A 65 -12.55 -2.91 -5.09
CA GLN A 65 -12.87 -4.34 -4.96
C GLN A 65 -11.67 -5.20 -4.55
N VAL A 66 -10.47 -4.83 -4.95
CA VAL A 66 -9.25 -5.60 -4.64
C VAL A 66 -8.43 -4.89 -3.56
N PHE A 67 -7.87 -3.73 -3.83
CA PHE A 67 -6.89 -3.13 -2.93
C PHE A 67 -7.49 -2.59 -1.64
N LYS A 68 -8.53 -1.76 -1.71
CA LYS A 68 -9.18 -1.23 -0.49
C LYS A 68 -9.88 -2.32 0.33
N ALA A 69 -10.39 -3.37 -0.31
CA ALA A 69 -10.99 -4.50 0.41
C ALA A 69 -10.00 -5.18 1.35
N HIS A 70 -8.72 -5.23 0.97
CA HIS A 70 -7.66 -5.87 1.75
C HIS A 70 -6.85 -4.89 2.62
N PHE A 71 -6.66 -3.64 2.19
CA PHE A 71 -5.77 -2.69 2.86
C PHE A 71 -6.50 -1.73 3.81
N VAL A 72 -7.74 -2.05 4.21
CA VAL A 72 -8.53 -1.22 5.13
C VAL A 72 -7.80 -1.03 6.46
N ASN A 73 -7.50 0.23 6.79
CA ASN A 73 -7.01 0.66 8.08
C ASN A 73 -7.38 2.14 8.31
N ASN A 74 -7.09 2.68 9.51
CA ASN A 74 -7.49 4.04 9.88
C ASN A 74 -6.69 5.14 9.19
N ASP A 75 -5.54 4.81 8.62
CA ASP A 75 -4.60 5.74 7.99
C ASP A 75 -4.75 5.76 6.46
N LEU A 76 -5.50 4.79 5.89
CA LEU A 76 -5.80 4.75 4.46
C LEU A 76 -6.92 5.73 4.14
N THR A 77 -6.61 6.72 3.28
CA THR A 77 -7.59 7.70 2.77
C THR A 77 -7.94 7.41 1.32
N ALA A 78 -9.00 8.08 0.84
CA ALA A 78 -9.38 8.05 -0.58
C ALA A 78 -8.77 9.23 -1.36
N ASP A 79 -7.93 10.02 -0.70
CA ASP A 79 -7.26 11.20 -1.26
C ASP A 79 -6.00 10.81 -2.05
N ASP A 80 -5.41 11.76 -2.76
CA ASP A 80 -4.21 11.57 -3.58
C ASP A 80 -2.96 11.19 -2.77
N ALA A 81 -2.98 11.46 -1.45
CA ALA A 81 -1.87 11.15 -0.55
C ALA A 81 -2.35 10.82 0.86
N ALA A 82 -1.64 9.94 1.55
CA ALA A 82 -1.82 9.72 2.97
C ALA A 82 -1.25 10.90 3.77
N VAL A 83 -2.01 11.35 4.77
CA VAL A 83 -1.55 12.36 5.72
C VAL A 83 -1.28 11.67 7.05
N LEU A 84 -0.01 11.60 7.44
CA LEU A 84 0.45 10.83 8.57
C LEU A 84 1.09 11.74 9.63
N VAL A 85 1.00 11.33 10.88
CA VAL A 85 1.77 11.94 11.96
C VAL A 85 3.12 11.24 12.03
N PRO A 86 4.24 11.92 11.74
CA PRO A 86 5.55 11.31 11.82
C PRO A 86 5.92 11.01 13.29
N PRO A 87 6.76 10.00 13.57
CA PRO A 87 7.28 9.78 14.90
C PRO A 87 8.11 10.97 15.38
N ALA A 88 8.17 11.18 16.68
CA ALA A 88 8.95 12.28 17.28
C ALA A 88 10.47 12.05 17.20
N GLY A 89 10.89 10.77 17.04
CA GLY A 89 12.28 10.35 16.97
C GLY A 89 12.83 10.27 15.54
N ARG A 90 13.91 9.47 15.40
CA ARG A 90 14.51 9.18 14.09
C ARG A 90 13.62 8.24 13.29
N MET A 91 13.52 8.46 12.00
CA MET A 91 12.75 7.64 11.09
C MET A 91 13.68 6.95 10.09
N ALA A 92 13.48 5.64 9.89
CA ALA A 92 14.06 4.91 8.78
C ALA A 92 13.06 4.86 7.62
N VAL A 93 13.59 4.92 6.39
CA VAL A 93 12.81 4.78 5.15
C VAL A 93 13.57 3.83 4.23
N SER A 94 12.89 2.81 3.71
CA SER A 94 13.43 1.89 2.71
C SER A 94 12.47 1.75 1.53
N THR A 95 13.00 1.50 0.34
CA THR A 95 12.22 1.24 -0.87
C THR A 95 12.81 0.06 -1.63
N ASP A 96 11.96 -0.92 -1.94
CA ASP A 96 12.32 -2.11 -2.68
C ASP A 96 11.38 -2.35 -3.86
N GLY A 97 11.96 -2.84 -4.97
CA GLY A 97 11.25 -3.35 -6.13
C GLY A 97 11.27 -4.88 -6.17
N PHE A 98 10.10 -5.48 -6.29
CA PHE A 98 9.93 -6.94 -6.29
C PHE A 98 9.55 -7.44 -7.67
N ILE A 99 10.42 -8.28 -8.20
CA ILE A 99 10.29 -8.99 -9.46
C ILE A 99 10.62 -10.45 -9.18
N VAL A 100 9.64 -11.35 -9.29
CA VAL A 100 9.85 -12.77 -9.10
C VAL A 100 9.00 -13.56 -10.08
N SER A 101 9.62 -14.53 -10.74
CA SER A 101 8.95 -15.45 -11.67
C SER A 101 9.24 -16.89 -11.25
N PRO A 102 8.22 -17.71 -10.98
CA PRO A 102 6.80 -17.37 -10.98
C PRO A 102 6.40 -16.48 -9.79
N ALA A 103 5.35 -15.65 -9.96
CA ALA A 103 4.84 -14.76 -8.91
C ALA A 103 4.26 -15.51 -7.69
N PHE A 104 3.92 -16.78 -7.87
CA PHE A 104 3.49 -17.74 -6.85
C PHE A 104 4.51 -18.85 -6.71
N PHE A 105 5.01 -19.09 -5.51
CA PHE A 105 6.09 -20.04 -5.23
C PHE A 105 5.85 -20.78 -3.91
N PRO A 106 6.55 -21.90 -3.65
CA PRO A 106 6.44 -22.59 -2.37
C PRO A 106 6.75 -21.67 -1.18
N GLY A 107 5.78 -21.48 -0.29
CA GLY A 107 5.91 -20.64 0.91
C GLY A 107 5.32 -19.24 0.77
N GLY A 108 4.87 -18.81 -0.43
CA GLY A 108 4.25 -17.51 -0.60
C GLY A 108 4.02 -17.07 -2.04
N ASN A 109 3.84 -15.79 -2.20
CA ASN A 109 3.74 -15.11 -3.48
C ASN A 109 4.45 -13.75 -3.42
N ILE A 110 4.50 -13.06 -4.55
CA ILE A 110 5.14 -11.74 -4.64
C ILE A 110 4.55 -10.72 -3.65
N GLY A 111 3.25 -10.83 -3.30
CA GLY A 111 2.60 -9.95 -2.32
C GLY A 111 3.17 -10.14 -0.91
N LYS A 112 3.31 -11.39 -0.44
CA LYS A 112 3.99 -11.67 0.83
C LYS A 112 5.44 -11.17 0.80
N LEU A 113 6.14 -11.45 -0.30
CA LEU A 113 7.55 -11.09 -0.46
C LEU A 113 7.74 -9.57 -0.38
N SER A 114 6.87 -8.78 -1.03
CA SER A 114 6.97 -7.32 -1.06
C SER A 114 6.81 -6.67 0.31
N ILE A 115 5.95 -7.22 1.17
CA ILE A 115 5.81 -6.74 2.54
C ILE A 115 7.03 -7.15 3.38
N CYS A 116 7.40 -8.45 3.34
CA CYS A 116 8.51 -8.96 4.14
C CYS A 116 9.84 -8.27 3.83
N GLY A 117 10.16 -8.04 2.55
CA GLY A 117 11.43 -7.44 2.15
C GLY A 117 11.61 -6.06 2.75
N THR A 118 10.69 -5.16 2.49
CA THR A 118 10.78 -3.77 2.99
C THR A 118 10.68 -3.68 4.52
N VAL A 119 9.85 -4.53 5.15
CA VAL A 119 9.77 -4.60 6.62
C VAL A 119 11.10 -5.08 7.22
N ASN A 120 11.75 -6.06 6.59
CA ASN A 120 13.06 -6.55 7.03
C ASN A 120 14.14 -5.47 6.96
N ASP A 121 14.16 -4.67 5.89
CA ASP A 121 15.10 -3.56 5.77
C ASP A 121 14.95 -2.56 6.92
N LEU A 122 13.70 -2.18 7.23
CA LEU A 122 13.43 -1.31 8.37
C LEU A 122 13.90 -1.95 9.70
N ALA A 123 13.62 -3.23 9.90
CA ALA A 123 14.02 -3.98 11.08
C ALA A 123 15.55 -4.10 11.19
N CYS A 124 16.27 -4.30 10.09
CA CYS A 124 17.73 -4.31 10.04
C CYS A 124 18.34 -2.97 10.46
N MET A 125 17.61 -1.87 10.32
CA MET A 125 18.00 -0.55 10.80
C MET A 125 17.55 -0.25 12.24
N GLY A 126 17.01 -1.26 12.95
CA GLY A 126 16.50 -1.12 14.32
C GLY A 126 15.22 -0.29 14.39
N ALA A 127 14.47 -0.23 13.30
CA ALA A 127 13.22 0.51 13.23
C ALA A 127 12.02 -0.42 13.41
N LYS A 128 11.03 0.05 14.17
CA LYS A 128 9.69 -0.53 14.20
C LYS A 128 8.93 -0.06 12.96
N PRO A 129 8.52 -0.95 12.06
CA PRO A 129 7.74 -0.58 10.89
C PRO A 129 6.40 0.05 11.30
N LEU A 130 5.98 1.12 10.61
CA LEU A 130 4.72 1.81 10.85
C LEU A 130 3.83 1.81 9.61
N TYR A 131 4.38 2.29 8.49
CA TYR A 131 3.62 2.54 7.27
C TYR A 131 4.34 1.98 6.04
N LEU A 132 3.54 1.54 5.08
CA LEU A 132 3.98 1.17 3.73
C LEU A 132 3.16 1.92 2.68
N THR A 133 3.81 2.31 1.60
CA THR A 133 3.14 2.58 0.33
C THR A 133 3.44 1.45 -0.63
N CYS A 134 2.55 1.18 -1.60
CA CYS A 134 2.82 0.16 -2.60
C CYS A 134 2.34 0.57 -4.00
N ALA A 135 3.21 0.37 -4.99
CA ALA A 135 2.90 0.59 -6.40
C ALA A 135 2.93 -0.75 -7.14
N PHE A 136 1.91 -0.94 -7.99
CA PHE A 136 1.75 -2.12 -8.83
C PHE A 136 1.95 -1.76 -10.29
N VAL A 137 2.75 -2.56 -11.01
CA VAL A 137 2.79 -2.58 -12.47
C VAL A 137 2.31 -3.96 -12.91
N ILE A 138 1.17 -4.02 -13.57
CA ILE A 138 0.46 -5.25 -13.87
C ILE A 138 0.38 -5.41 -15.40
N GLU A 139 0.71 -6.59 -15.90
CA GLU A 139 0.56 -6.90 -17.31
C GLU A 139 -0.92 -7.01 -17.70
N GLU A 140 -1.29 -6.47 -18.85
CA GLU A 140 -2.61 -6.70 -19.43
C GLU A 140 -2.86 -8.20 -19.66
N GLY A 141 -3.99 -8.70 -19.17
CA GLY A 141 -4.31 -10.13 -19.20
C GLY A 141 -4.00 -10.87 -17.89
N PHE A 142 -3.37 -10.22 -16.91
CA PHE A 142 -3.14 -10.84 -15.59
C PHE A 142 -4.46 -11.26 -14.95
N PRO A 143 -4.58 -12.51 -14.43
CA PRO A 143 -5.83 -13.01 -13.84
C PRO A 143 -6.24 -12.20 -12.60
N MET A 144 -7.51 -11.79 -12.51
CA MET A 144 -8.02 -10.97 -11.44
C MET A 144 -8.07 -11.72 -10.09
N ASP A 145 -8.40 -13.02 -10.13
CA ASP A 145 -8.36 -13.90 -8.95
C ASP A 145 -6.95 -14.03 -8.36
N LYS A 146 -5.92 -14.04 -9.21
CA LYS A 146 -4.52 -14.05 -8.78
C LYS A 146 -4.08 -12.73 -8.18
N LEU A 147 -4.58 -11.61 -8.69
CA LEU A 147 -4.34 -10.30 -8.11
C LEU A 147 -4.98 -10.18 -6.72
N GLU A 148 -6.20 -10.69 -6.55
CA GLU A 148 -6.89 -10.75 -5.25
C GLU A 148 -6.12 -11.63 -4.25
N GLU A 149 -5.61 -12.79 -4.67
CA GLU A 149 -4.77 -13.67 -3.84
C GLU A 149 -3.47 -12.98 -3.39
N ILE A 150 -2.85 -12.18 -4.26
CA ILE A 150 -1.68 -11.37 -3.92
C ILE A 150 -2.04 -10.31 -2.88
N ALA A 151 -3.13 -9.56 -3.09
CA ALA A 151 -3.57 -8.52 -2.15
C ALA A 151 -3.93 -9.11 -0.78
N ALA A 152 -4.59 -10.27 -0.74
CA ALA A 152 -4.89 -11.00 0.50
C ALA A 152 -3.62 -11.44 1.25
N ALA A 153 -2.59 -11.89 0.51
CA ALA A 153 -1.31 -12.25 1.12
C ALA A 153 -0.59 -11.01 1.70
N MET A 154 -0.66 -9.86 1.01
CA MET A 154 -0.12 -8.58 1.51
C MET A 154 -0.84 -8.15 2.78
N GLU A 155 -2.17 -8.16 2.79
CA GLU A 155 -2.99 -7.85 3.98
C GLU A 155 -2.57 -8.68 5.18
N LYS A 156 -2.54 -10.01 5.01
CA LYS A 156 -2.15 -10.94 6.06
C LYS A 156 -0.76 -10.61 6.60
N THR A 157 0.22 -10.44 5.71
CA THR A 157 1.62 -10.20 6.09
C THR A 157 1.80 -8.83 6.74
N ALA A 158 1.10 -7.79 6.27
CA ALA A 158 1.12 -6.46 6.88
C ALA A 158 0.54 -6.49 8.30
N LYS A 159 -0.54 -7.23 8.52
CA LYS A 159 -1.12 -7.46 9.87
C LYS A 159 -0.15 -8.19 10.79
N GLU A 160 0.52 -9.23 10.31
CA GLU A 160 1.52 -9.98 11.07
C GLU A 160 2.73 -9.09 11.45
N ALA A 161 3.15 -8.20 10.56
CA ALA A 161 4.23 -7.24 10.79
C ALA A 161 3.81 -6.01 11.62
N GLY A 162 2.50 -5.80 11.84
CA GLY A 162 1.97 -4.63 12.53
C GLY A 162 2.15 -3.32 11.76
N VAL A 163 2.17 -3.38 10.42
CA VAL A 163 2.38 -2.24 9.52
C VAL A 163 1.11 -1.94 8.72
N HIS A 164 0.84 -0.66 8.44
CA HIS A 164 -0.30 -0.22 7.65
C HIS A 164 0.12 0.14 6.22
N ILE A 165 -0.60 -0.38 5.23
CA ILE A 165 -0.50 0.10 3.85
C ILE A 165 -1.41 1.32 3.73
N VAL A 166 -0.82 2.50 3.48
CA VAL A 166 -1.51 3.79 3.61
C VAL A 166 -1.72 4.52 2.29
N SER A 167 -0.98 4.16 1.26
CA SER A 167 -1.10 4.75 -0.09
C SER A 167 -0.56 3.78 -1.13
N GLY A 168 -0.94 3.99 -2.39
CA GLY A 168 -0.44 3.17 -3.49
C GLY A 168 -0.78 3.73 -4.86
N ASP A 169 -0.24 3.09 -5.89
CA ASP A 169 -0.53 3.38 -7.28
C ASP A 169 -0.70 2.07 -8.07
N THR A 170 -1.43 2.13 -9.18
CA THR A 170 -1.63 0.99 -10.06
C THR A 170 -1.47 1.41 -11.51
N LYS A 171 -0.53 0.77 -12.20
CA LYS A 171 -0.34 0.90 -13.64
C LYS A 171 -0.59 -0.43 -14.32
N VAL A 172 -1.22 -0.38 -15.48
CA VAL A 172 -1.35 -1.53 -16.36
C VAL A 172 -0.45 -1.31 -17.57
N ALA A 173 0.45 -2.25 -17.79
CA ALA A 173 1.34 -2.30 -18.95
C ALA A 173 0.74 -3.21 -20.02
N GLY A 174 0.95 -2.89 -21.29
CA GLY A 174 0.52 -3.73 -22.41
C GLY A 174 1.18 -5.11 -22.36
N LYS A 175 0.55 -6.09 -22.97
CA LYS A 175 1.03 -7.47 -22.98
C LYS A 175 2.45 -7.57 -23.54
N GLY A 176 3.35 -8.23 -22.81
CA GLY A 176 4.77 -8.41 -23.15
C GLY A 176 5.67 -7.22 -22.77
N GLN A 177 5.13 -6.15 -22.16
CA GLN A 177 5.94 -5.04 -21.65
C GLN A 177 6.50 -5.28 -20.25
N VAL A 178 5.83 -6.13 -19.48
CA VAL A 178 6.28 -6.61 -18.17
C VAL A 178 5.96 -8.10 -18.07
N ASP A 179 6.58 -8.83 -17.15
CA ASP A 179 6.32 -10.25 -16.89
C ASP A 179 5.33 -10.37 -15.71
N GLY A 180 4.06 -10.42 -16.03
CA GLY A 180 2.97 -10.63 -15.10
C GLY A 180 2.72 -9.44 -14.17
N ILE A 181 3.42 -9.36 -13.04
CA ILE A 181 3.22 -8.31 -12.04
C ILE A 181 4.54 -7.94 -11.34
N PHE A 182 4.77 -6.64 -11.20
CA PHE A 182 5.85 -6.07 -10.38
C PHE A 182 5.24 -5.25 -9.26
N ILE A 183 5.86 -5.30 -8.08
CA ILE A 183 5.41 -4.57 -6.90
C ILE A 183 6.61 -3.78 -6.36
N THR A 184 6.39 -2.49 -6.08
CA THR A 184 7.35 -1.67 -5.35
C THR A 184 6.71 -1.25 -4.04
N THR A 185 7.41 -1.42 -2.93
CA THR A 185 6.98 -0.92 -1.63
C THR A 185 7.99 0.06 -1.05
N THR A 186 7.47 1.11 -0.43
CA THR A 186 8.28 2.04 0.38
C THR A 186 7.78 1.97 1.81
N GLY A 187 8.68 1.66 2.73
CA GLY A 187 8.40 1.53 4.14
C GLY A 187 8.94 2.69 4.96
N MET A 188 8.24 3.03 6.02
CA MET A 188 8.61 4.02 7.03
C MET A 188 8.49 3.39 8.41
N GLY A 189 9.51 3.57 9.25
CA GLY A 189 9.55 3.02 10.59
C GLY A 189 10.23 3.95 11.58
N GLU A 190 9.85 3.85 12.84
CA GLU A 190 10.45 4.60 13.95
C GLU A 190 11.64 3.84 14.53
N ILE A 191 12.79 4.50 14.61
CA ILE A 191 13.97 3.95 15.27
C ILE A 191 13.84 4.22 16.77
N GLU A 192 13.91 3.18 17.59
CA GLU A 192 13.84 3.30 19.04
C GLU A 192 14.96 4.18 19.60
N GLU A 193 14.69 4.90 20.68
CA GLU A 193 15.67 5.76 21.33
C GLU A 193 16.86 4.92 21.83
N GLY A 194 18.07 5.41 21.57
CA GLY A 194 19.33 4.72 21.94
C GLY A 194 19.77 3.62 20.98
N VAL A 195 18.95 3.20 20.03
CA VAL A 195 19.33 2.20 19.02
C VAL A 195 20.18 2.86 17.93
N THR A 196 21.37 2.32 17.69
CA THR A 196 22.25 2.69 16.58
C THR A 196 22.71 1.42 15.89
N VAL A 197 22.44 1.30 14.61
CA VAL A 197 22.78 0.16 13.76
C VAL A 197 23.48 0.68 12.51
N GLY A 198 24.51 -0.03 12.07
CA GLY A 198 25.26 0.28 10.87
C GLY A 198 26.35 -0.75 10.62
N GLY A 199 26.61 -1.08 9.36
CA GLY A 199 27.63 -2.04 8.98
C GLY A 199 29.04 -1.65 9.44
N GLU A 200 29.30 -0.34 9.57
CA GLU A 200 30.54 0.23 10.07
C GLU A 200 30.80 0.00 11.58
N LEU A 201 29.75 -0.39 12.30
CA LEU A 201 29.83 -0.68 13.73
C LEU A 201 30.30 -2.12 14.03
N ALA A 202 30.28 -2.99 13.02
CA ALA A 202 30.69 -4.39 13.16
C ALA A 202 32.16 -4.50 13.54
N LYS A 203 32.47 -5.39 14.48
CA LYS A 203 33.83 -5.59 15.03
C LYS A 203 34.22 -7.06 14.97
N PRO A 204 35.55 -7.35 14.91
CA PRO A 204 36.01 -8.72 15.08
C PRO A 204 35.54 -9.30 16.41
N GLY A 205 34.91 -10.45 16.38
CA GLY A 205 34.33 -11.12 17.55
C GLY A 205 32.80 -10.98 17.65
N ASP A 206 32.13 -10.17 16.81
CA ASP A 206 30.69 -10.13 16.72
C ASP A 206 30.16 -11.44 16.16
N ALA A 207 28.98 -11.86 16.66
CA ALA A 207 28.31 -13.06 16.17
C ALA A 207 27.55 -12.76 14.87
N ILE A 208 27.68 -13.67 13.90
CA ILE A 208 26.83 -13.69 12.70
C ILE A 208 25.68 -14.64 13.00
N ILE A 209 24.44 -14.16 12.87
CA ILE A 209 23.20 -14.89 13.17
C ILE A 209 22.50 -15.22 11.86
#